data_05d827f573d7d12a261dd33dee3e0ad6
#
_entry.id   05d827f573d7d12a261dd33dee3e0ad6
#
_cell.length_a   1.000
_cell.length_b   1.000
_cell.length_c   1.000
_cell.angle_alpha   90.00
_cell.angle_beta   90.00
_cell.angle_gamma   90.00
#
_symmetry.space_group_name_H-M   'P 1'
#
loop_
_entity.id
_entity.type
_entity.pdbx_description
1 polymer ?
#
loop_
_entity_poly.entity_id
_entity_poly.type
_entity_poly.pdbx_seq_one_letter_code
_entity_poly.pdbx_strand_id
1 'polypeptide(L)'
;MDPIERISYKKDSSLAMLLAAQERGWSLFYMEQKDLYQDAGQARARMKPLKVFADPAKWFEFEAEVDAGLDDLDVILMRKDPPFDMEFVYATYLLEQAERAGVLVVNKPQSLRDCNEKLFATLFPQCTPPTLVSRRADIIREFAEKHGDVILKPLDGMGGASIFRHRAXXXXXXXXXXXXXXXXXXXXXRHQGRRQAHPDGRWRTSPVLPGAHPCRR
;
A
#
# COMPACT_ATOMS: atom_id res chain seq x y z
N MET A 1 -2.68 -5.32 11.46
CA MET A 1 -3.35 -4.38 10.54
C MET A 1 -3.39 -3.00 11.19
N ASP A 2 -3.88 -1.99 10.50
CA ASP A 2 -4.15 -0.69 11.11
C ASP A 2 -5.31 -0.78 12.10
N PRO A 3 -5.45 0.21 13.01
CA PRO A 3 -6.50 0.15 14.04
C PRO A 3 -7.89 -0.07 13.43
N ILE A 4 -8.54 -1.16 13.82
CA ILE A 4 -9.81 -1.59 13.25
C ILE A 4 -10.95 -0.60 13.51
N GLU A 5 -10.83 0.19 14.57
CA GLU A 5 -11.79 1.24 14.90
C GLU A 5 -11.71 2.43 13.94
N ARG A 6 -10.63 2.54 13.16
CA ARG A 6 -10.38 3.67 12.26
C ARG A 6 -10.61 3.34 10.79
N ILE A 7 -10.89 2.08 10.46
CA ILE A 7 -11.10 1.70 9.07
C ILE A 7 -12.41 2.28 8.53
N SER A 8 -12.49 2.43 7.21
CA SER A 8 -13.73 2.86 6.56
C SER A 8 -14.62 1.66 6.33
N TYR A 9 -15.65 1.48 7.13
CA TYR A 9 -16.57 0.34 7.09
C TYR A 9 -17.00 0.00 5.64
N LYS A 10 -17.35 1.00 4.85
CA LYS A 10 -17.89 0.79 3.49
C LYS A 10 -16.84 0.42 2.45
N LYS A 11 -15.56 0.73 2.71
CA LYS A 11 -14.51 0.63 1.68
C LYS A 11 -13.40 -0.35 2.04
N ASP A 12 -13.34 -0.79 3.28
CA ASP A 12 -12.19 -1.53 3.75
C ASP A 12 -12.26 -3.00 3.32
N SER A 13 -11.29 -3.44 2.54
CA SER A 13 -11.22 -4.82 2.09
C SER A 13 -10.78 -5.78 3.19
N SER A 14 -10.09 -5.29 4.24
CA SER A 14 -9.72 -6.15 5.37
C SER A 14 -10.96 -6.62 6.13
N LEU A 15 -11.92 -5.71 6.36
CA LEU A 15 -13.18 -6.08 7.01
C LEU A 15 -13.95 -7.11 6.18
N ALA A 16 -13.98 -6.93 4.86
CA ALA A 16 -14.65 -7.90 3.97
C ALA A 16 -14.00 -9.29 4.07
N MET A 17 -12.67 -9.34 4.14
CA MET A 17 -11.94 -10.60 4.31
C MET A 17 -12.22 -11.24 5.68
N LEU A 18 -12.27 -10.44 6.75
CA LEU A 18 -12.56 -10.91 8.09
C LEU A 18 -13.97 -11.49 8.18
N LEU A 19 -14.97 -10.82 7.59
CA LEU A 19 -16.35 -11.33 7.54
C LEU A 19 -16.41 -12.66 6.82
N ALA A 20 -15.74 -12.75 5.66
CA ALA A 20 -15.72 -14.00 4.87
C ALA A 20 -15.01 -15.14 5.61
N ALA A 21 -13.95 -14.84 6.35
CA ALA A 21 -13.24 -15.84 7.15
C ALA A 21 -14.10 -16.35 8.30
N GLN A 22 -14.76 -15.43 9.01
CA GLN A 22 -15.66 -15.79 10.12
C GLN A 22 -16.85 -16.63 9.63
N GLU A 23 -17.40 -16.30 8.45
CA GLU A 23 -18.49 -17.07 7.84
C GLU A 23 -18.07 -18.51 7.55
N ARG A 24 -16.77 -18.74 7.32
CA ARG A 24 -16.21 -20.09 7.11
C ARG A 24 -15.90 -20.81 8.43
N GLY A 25 -16.21 -20.20 9.57
CA GLY A 25 -15.95 -20.77 10.88
C GLY A 25 -14.51 -20.64 11.35
N TRP A 26 -13.73 -19.75 10.73
CA TRP A 26 -12.33 -19.53 11.13
C TRP A 26 -12.28 -18.62 12.36
N SER A 27 -11.36 -18.94 13.28
CA SER A 27 -11.09 -18.09 14.44
C SER A 27 -10.25 -16.91 14.01
N LEU A 28 -10.66 -15.70 14.41
CA LEU A 28 -9.96 -14.46 14.03
C LEU A 28 -9.16 -13.92 15.22
N PHE A 29 -7.96 -13.46 14.95
CA PHE A 29 -7.11 -12.80 15.93
C PHE A 29 -6.65 -11.46 15.34
N TYR A 30 -6.72 -10.42 16.14
CA TYR A 30 -6.36 -9.07 15.76
C TYR A 30 -5.06 -8.67 16.45
N MET A 31 -4.16 -8.08 15.69
CA MET A 31 -2.93 -7.47 16.21
C MET A 31 -2.51 -6.31 15.32
N GLU A 32 -1.86 -5.33 15.93
CA GLU A 32 -1.24 -4.22 15.23
C GLU A 32 0.27 -4.46 15.15
N GLN A 33 0.97 -3.62 14.40
CA GLN A 33 2.42 -3.75 14.23
C GLN A 33 3.16 -3.70 15.58
N LYS A 34 2.71 -2.83 16.48
CA LYS A 34 3.32 -2.63 17.81
C LYS A 34 3.18 -3.85 18.73
N ASP A 35 2.24 -4.75 18.41
CA ASP A 35 1.97 -5.93 19.24
C ASP A 35 2.90 -7.11 18.91
N LEU A 36 3.63 -7.00 17.79
CA LEU A 36 4.61 -8.00 17.37
C LEU A 36 5.89 -7.86 18.18
N TYR A 37 6.49 -8.97 18.59
CA TYR A 37 7.76 -8.96 19.28
C TYR A 37 8.49 -10.30 19.10
N GLN A 38 9.73 -10.35 19.50
CA GLN A 38 10.53 -11.57 19.48
C GLN A 38 11.05 -11.85 20.89
N ASP A 39 10.90 -13.07 21.33
CA ASP A 39 11.46 -13.53 22.60
C ASP A 39 12.19 -14.85 22.36
N ALA A 40 13.44 -14.93 22.81
CA ALA A 40 14.28 -16.11 22.70
C ALA A 40 14.29 -16.72 21.29
N GLY A 41 14.25 -15.88 20.27
CA GLY A 41 14.29 -16.32 18.87
C GLY A 41 12.92 -16.69 18.29
N GLN A 42 11.86 -16.66 19.07
CA GLN A 42 10.51 -16.96 18.62
C GLN A 42 9.73 -15.68 18.35
N ALA A 43 9.14 -15.57 17.17
CA ALA A 43 8.24 -14.46 16.84
C ALA A 43 6.88 -14.67 17.51
N ARG A 44 6.44 -13.67 18.25
CA ARG A 44 5.23 -13.71 19.08
C ARG A 44 4.40 -12.46 18.89
N ALA A 45 3.18 -12.48 19.38
CA ALA A 45 2.34 -11.29 19.42
C ALA A 45 1.39 -11.32 20.62
N ARG A 46 1.05 -10.14 21.10
CA ARG A 46 -0.12 -9.95 21.94
C ARG A 46 -1.30 -9.68 21.01
N MET A 47 -2.24 -10.59 21.00
CA MET A 47 -3.34 -10.53 20.03
C MET A 47 -4.68 -10.68 20.72
N LYS A 48 -5.73 -10.16 20.12
CA LYS A 48 -7.07 -10.19 20.68
C LYS A 48 -7.96 -11.07 19.80
N PRO A 49 -8.58 -12.12 20.35
CA PRO A 49 -9.61 -12.81 19.58
C PRO A 49 -10.67 -11.78 19.15
N LEU A 50 -11.14 -11.93 17.91
CA LEU A 50 -11.92 -10.89 17.23
C LEU A 50 -13.22 -11.50 16.69
N LYS A 51 -14.32 -10.80 16.89
CA LYS A 51 -15.59 -11.05 16.20
C LYS A 51 -15.90 -9.84 15.33
N VAL A 52 -16.40 -10.09 14.12
CA VAL A 52 -16.77 -9.02 13.20
C VAL A 52 -18.23 -9.14 12.81
N PHE A 53 -18.84 -7.98 12.51
CA PHE A 53 -20.27 -7.89 12.21
C PHE A 53 -20.49 -7.02 10.98
N ALA A 54 -21.50 -7.37 10.17
CA ALA A 54 -21.92 -6.57 9.04
C ALA A 54 -22.85 -5.44 9.50
N ASP A 55 -22.37 -4.61 10.44
CA ASP A 55 -23.12 -3.53 11.05
C ASP A 55 -22.24 -2.27 11.12
N PRO A 56 -22.58 -1.20 10.40
CA PRO A 56 -21.75 0.01 10.42
C PRO A 56 -21.71 0.72 11.77
N ALA A 57 -22.65 0.42 12.69
CA ALA A 57 -22.64 1.01 14.04
C ALA A 57 -21.73 0.23 14.99
N LYS A 58 -21.53 -1.08 14.71
CA LYS A 58 -20.67 -1.94 15.56
C LYS A 58 -20.13 -3.08 14.69
N TRP A 59 -19.01 -2.88 14.04
CA TRP A 59 -18.47 -3.88 13.10
C TRP A 59 -17.44 -4.83 13.71
N PHE A 60 -17.05 -4.62 14.98
CA PHE A 60 -16.09 -5.52 15.64
C PHE A 60 -16.29 -5.57 17.14
N GLU A 61 -15.78 -6.65 17.74
CA GLU A 61 -15.75 -6.85 19.19
C GLU A 61 -14.52 -7.67 19.52
N PHE A 62 -13.80 -7.28 20.58
CA PHE A 62 -12.61 -7.99 21.06
C PHE A 62 -12.94 -8.83 22.29
N GLU A 63 -12.28 -9.97 22.41
CA GLU A 63 -12.21 -10.72 23.65
C GLU A 63 -10.89 -10.38 24.38
N ALA A 64 -10.63 -11.05 25.51
CA ALA A 64 -9.44 -10.81 26.32
C ALA A 64 -8.16 -11.11 25.52
N GLU A 65 -7.18 -10.21 25.64
CA GLU A 65 -5.89 -10.34 24.97
C GLU A 65 -5.17 -11.63 25.35
N VAL A 66 -4.57 -12.27 24.39
CA VAL A 66 -3.75 -13.47 24.58
C VAL A 66 -2.33 -13.21 24.04
N ASP A 67 -1.35 -13.87 24.65
CA ASP A 67 0.03 -13.85 24.18
C ASP A 67 0.35 -15.22 23.56
N ALA A 68 0.71 -15.23 22.29
CA ALA A 68 0.93 -16.49 21.57
C ALA A 68 2.05 -16.37 20.54
N GLY A 69 2.61 -17.50 20.17
CA GLY A 69 3.57 -17.57 19.06
C GLY A 69 2.87 -17.27 17.74
N LEU A 70 3.56 -16.63 16.82
CA LEU A 70 3.00 -16.44 15.49
C LEU A 70 2.82 -17.78 14.76
N ASP A 71 3.61 -18.79 15.14
CA ASP A 71 3.54 -20.14 14.59
C ASP A 71 2.32 -20.94 15.10
N ASP A 72 1.57 -20.38 16.04
CA ASP A 72 0.27 -20.95 16.45
C ASP A 72 -0.86 -20.60 15.46
N LEU A 73 -0.61 -19.71 14.52
CA LEU A 73 -1.59 -19.26 13.53
C LEU A 73 -1.46 -20.06 12.23
N ASP A 74 -2.57 -20.27 11.53
CA ASP A 74 -2.55 -20.89 10.19
C ASP A 74 -2.26 -19.87 9.10
N VAL A 75 -2.83 -18.66 9.23
CA VAL A 75 -2.71 -17.60 8.21
C VAL A 75 -2.54 -16.25 8.90
N ILE A 76 -1.64 -15.45 8.38
CA ILE A 76 -1.46 -14.05 8.81
C ILE A 76 -1.67 -13.15 7.59
N LEU A 77 -2.59 -12.20 7.69
CA LEU A 77 -2.82 -11.19 6.67
C LEU A 77 -2.11 -9.89 7.10
N MET A 78 -1.07 -9.50 6.36
CA MET A 78 -0.35 -8.24 6.63
C MET A 78 -1.11 -7.09 5.97
N ARG A 79 -2.07 -6.53 6.71
CA ARG A 79 -2.97 -5.48 6.24
C ARG A 79 -2.64 -4.12 6.88
N LYS A 80 -1.34 -3.86 7.04
CA LYS A 80 -0.84 -2.58 7.53
C LYS A 80 -0.58 -1.65 6.34
N ASP A 81 -1.22 -0.49 6.35
CA ASP A 81 -0.95 0.54 5.34
C ASP A 81 0.44 1.18 5.60
N PRO A 82 1.09 1.72 4.59
CA PRO A 82 2.33 2.49 4.80
C PRO A 82 2.19 3.54 5.90
N PRO A 83 3.28 4.04 6.48
CA PRO A 83 4.56 4.24 5.76
C PRO A 83 5.39 2.98 5.64
N PHE A 84 6.12 2.88 4.53
CA PHE A 84 7.15 1.87 4.33
C PHE A 84 8.45 2.39 4.97
N ASP A 85 8.59 2.13 6.25
CA ASP A 85 9.72 2.59 7.06
C ASP A 85 10.44 1.41 7.71
N MET A 86 11.44 1.66 8.52
CA MET A 86 12.19 0.58 9.16
C MET A 86 11.33 -0.24 10.11
N GLU A 87 10.34 0.38 10.77
CA GLU A 87 9.39 -0.36 11.62
C GLU A 87 8.60 -1.38 10.81
N PHE A 88 8.14 -0.99 9.62
CA PHE A 88 7.46 -1.89 8.70
C PHE A 88 8.39 -3.04 8.28
N VAL A 89 9.65 -2.72 7.93
CA VAL A 89 10.65 -3.72 7.52
C VAL A 89 10.90 -4.71 8.66
N TYR A 90 11.09 -4.23 9.89
CA TYR A 90 11.31 -5.11 11.05
C TYR A 90 10.09 -6.01 11.30
N ALA A 91 8.88 -5.48 11.14
CA ALA A 91 7.67 -6.31 11.26
C ALA A 91 7.69 -7.45 10.24
N THR A 92 8.12 -7.18 9.00
CA THR A 92 8.20 -8.25 7.98
C THR A 92 9.21 -9.34 8.35
N TYR A 93 10.29 -9.00 9.08
CA TYR A 93 11.25 -10.02 9.53
C TYR A 93 10.61 -10.96 10.56
N LEU A 94 9.79 -10.42 11.45
CA LEU A 94 9.06 -11.26 12.42
C LEU A 94 8.04 -12.16 11.72
N LEU A 95 7.32 -11.60 10.75
CA LEU A 95 6.37 -12.38 9.94
C LEU A 95 7.06 -13.46 9.11
N GLU A 96 8.29 -13.20 8.64
CA GLU A 96 9.08 -14.18 7.90
C GLU A 96 9.45 -15.37 8.77
N GLN A 97 9.65 -15.17 10.08
CA GLN A 97 9.86 -16.29 11.01
C GLN A 97 8.63 -17.19 11.08
N ALA A 98 7.45 -16.59 11.14
CA ALA A 98 6.19 -17.36 11.09
C ALA A 98 6.08 -18.13 9.78
N GLU A 99 6.42 -17.50 8.64
CA GLU A 99 6.42 -18.15 7.33
C GLU A 99 7.35 -19.36 7.31
N ARG A 100 8.56 -19.23 7.89
CA ARG A 100 9.52 -20.33 7.98
C ARG A 100 9.01 -21.48 8.88
N ALA A 101 8.16 -21.17 9.84
CA ALA A 101 7.51 -22.17 10.70
C ALA A 101 6.31 -22.83 10.03
N GLY A 102 5.93 -22.39 8.82
CA GLY A 102 4.86 -23.01 8.04
C GLY A 102 3.56 -22.21 7.97
N VAL A 103 3.49 -21.04 8.59
CA VAL A 103 2.32 -20.18 8.55
C VAL A 103 2.20 -19.51 7.17
N LEU A 104 1.00 -19.45 6.62
CA LEU A 104 0.77 -18.74 5.37
C LEU A 104 0.69 -17.23 5.66
N VAL A 105 1.70 -16.47 5.21
CA VAL A 105 1.71 -15.01 5.39
C VAL A 105 1.37 -14.33 4.07
N VAL A 106 0.34 -13.50 4.03
CA VAL A 106 -0.15 -12.80 2.85
C VAL A 106 -0.11 -11.27 3.08
N ASN A 107 0.62 -10.54 2.28
CA ASN A 107 1.53 -10.99 1.21
C ASN A 107 2.85 -11.49 1.82
N LYS A 108 3.59 -12.26 1.00
CA LYS A 108 4.87 -12.81 1.41
C LYS A 108 5.80 -11.71 1.98
N PRO A 109 6.38 -11.92 3.17
CA PRO A 109 7.17 -10.86 3.83
C PRO A 109 8.33 -10.32 2.97
N GLN A 110 9.05 -11.18 2.27
CA GLN A 110 10.10 -10.74 1.38
C GLN A 110 9.55 -9.85 0.25
N SER A 111 8.42 -10.23 -0.33
CA SER A 111 7.80 -9.43 -1.40
C SER A 111 7.34 -8.06 -0.90
N LEU A 112 6.88 -7.98 0.36
CA LEU A 112 6.53 -6.69 0.97
C LEU A 112 7.75 -5.76 1.02
N ARG A 113 8.94 -6.31 1.29
CA ARG A 113 10.18 -5.53 1.29
C ARG A 113 10.65 -5.16 -0.12
N ASP A 114 10.57 -6.11 -1.05
CA ASP A 114 11.20 -6.00 -2.37
C ASP A 114 10.34 -5.24 -3.37
N CYS A 115 9.01 -5.28 -3.22
CA CYS A 115 8.08 -4.78 -4.22
C CYS A 115 7.40 -3.50 -3.75
N ASN A 116 8.20 -2.44 -3.52
CA ASN A 116 7.64 -1.12 -3.23
C ASN A 116 6.69 -0.72 -4.37
N GLU A 117 5.47 -0.35 -4.04
CA GLU A 117 4.37 -0.13 -4.98
C GLU A 117 4.69 0.89 -6.08
N LYS A 118 5.54 1.87 -5.80
CA LYS A 118 5.89 2.92 -6.76
C LYS A 118 7.16 2.58 -7.55
N LEU A 119 8.19 2.10 -6.86
CA LEU A 119 9.46 1.79 -7.51
C LEU A 119 9.37 0.52 -8.35
N PHE A 120 8.73 -0.53 -7.82
CA PHE A 120 8.58 -1.81 -8.52
C PHE A 120 7.88 -1.63 -9.88
N ALA A 121 6.94 -0.69 -9.98
CA ALA A 121 6.24 -0.41 -11.24
C ALA A 121 7.18 0.04 -12.35
N THR A 122 8.33 0.65 -12.01
CA THR A 122 9.30 1.12 -13.01
C THR A 122 10.02 -0.01 -13.74
N LEU A 123 9.95 -1.25 -13.20
CA LEU A 123 10.46 -2.43 -13.89
C LEU A 123 9.60 -2.81 -15.10
N PHE A 124 8.45 -2.18 -15.25
CA PHE A 124 7.49 -2.46 -16.31
C PHE A 124 7.20 -1.17 -17.09
N PRO A 125 8.23 -0.61 -17.77
CA PRO A 125 8.05 0.70 -18.44
C PRO A 125 6.99 0.70 -19.52
N GLN A 126 6.65 -0.48 -20.06
CA GLN A 126 5.58 -0.63 -21.05
C GLN A 126 4.19 -0.45 -20.43
N CYS A 127 4.07 -0.53 -19.09
CA CYS A 127 2.81 -0.42 -18.37
C CYS A 127 2.69 0.90 -17.59
N THR A 128 3.72 1.75 -17.64
CA THR A 128 3.76 3.01 -16.88
C THR A 128 3.94 4.21 -17.80
N PRO A 129 3.45 5.38 -17.41
CA PRO A 129 3.82 6.60 -18.10
C PRO A 129 5.32 6.88 -17.88
N PRO A 130 5.92 7.83 -18.64
CA PRO A 130 7.30 8.22 -18.37
C PRO A 130 7.50 8.53 -16.88
N THR A 131 8.45 7.86 -16.27
CA THR A 131 8.67 7.91 -14.83
C THR A 131 10.14 8.15 -14.53
N LEU A 132 10.40 9.02 -13.58
CA LEU A 132 11.74 9.28 -13.06
C LEU A 132 11.72 9.09 -11.55
N VAL A 133 12.74 8.43 -11.03
CA VAL A 133 12.97 8.35 -9.59
C VAL A 133 14.34 8.94 -9.30
N SER A 134 14.39 10.00 -8.51
CA SER A 134 15.64 10.70 -8.20
C SER A 134 15.53 11.49 -6.90
N ARG A 135 16.65 11.68 -6.23
CA ARG A 135 16.77 12.61 -5.09
C ARG A 135 17.37 13.97 -5.53
N ARG A 136 17.87 14.03 -6.75
CA ARG A 136 18.55 15.24 -7.27
C ARG A 136 17.52 16.19 -7.86
N ALA A 137 17.49 17.40 -7.32
CA ALA A 137 16.53 18.43 -7.74
C ALA A 137 16.75 18.87 -9.19
N ASP A 138 18.00 18.88 -9.64
CA ASP A 138 18.32 19.26 -11.03
C ASP A 138 17.74 18.23 -12.02
N ILE A 139 17.94 16.94 -11.76
CA ILE A 139 17.41 15.87 -12.62
C ILE A 139 15.87 15.90 -12.65
N ILE A 140 15.25 16.14 -11.48
CA ILE A 140 13.79 16.25 -11.39
C ILE A 140 13.29 17.45 -12.19
N ARG A 141 14.01 18.58 -12.13
CA ARG A 141 13.65 19.79 -12.86
C ARG A 141 13.74 19.56 -14.38
N GLU A 142 14.84 18.96 -14.86
CA GLU A 142 14.99 18.63 -16.28
C GLU A 142 13.86 17.73 -16.78
N PHE A 143 13.48 16.73 -15.97
CA PHE A 143 12.37 15.85 -16.30
C PHE A 143 11.05 16.64 -16.38
N ALA A 144 10.81 17.53 -15.42
CA ALA A 144 9.59 18.34 -15.38
C ALA A 144 9.53 19.31 -16.57
N GLU A 145 10.65 19.92 -16.93
CA GLU A 145 10.73 20.81 -18.11
C GLU A 145 10.43 20.03 -19.39
N LYS A 146 11.00 18.83 -19.51
CA LYS A 146 10.81 17.97 -20.69
C LYS A 146 9.36 17.53 -20.85
N HIS A 147 8.67 17.23 -19.75
CA HIS A 147 7.33 16.63 -19.81
C HIS A 147 6.18 17.61 -19.52
N GLY A 148 6.49 18.77 -18.97
CA GLY A 148 5.55 19.88 -18.78
C GLY A 148 4.63 19.73 -17.58
N ASP A 149 3.88 18.66 -17.48
CA ASP A 149 2.89 18.41 -16.41
C ASP A 149 3.26 17.10 -15.72
N VAL A 150 3.79 17.18 -14.51
CA VAL A 150 4.28 16.00 -13.78
C VAL A 150 3.68 15.95 -12.38
N ILE A 151 3.59 14.74 -11.84
CA ILE A 151 3.16 14.49 -10.46
C ILE A 151 4.36 13.98 -9.68
N LEU A 152 4.67 14.67 -8.59
CA LEU A 152 5.75 14.30 -7.66
C LEU A 152 5.14 13.53 -6.49
N LYS A 153 5.69 12.35 -6.19
CA LYS A 153 5.19 11.48 -5.11
C LYS A 153 6.37 10.95 -4.29
N PRO A 154 6.32 10.98 -2.97
CA PRO A 154 7.33 10.27 -2.19
C PRO A 154 7.16 8.76 -2.35
N LEU A 155 8.26 8.01 -2.28
CA LEU A 155 8.23 6.55 -2.43
C LEU A 155 7.59 5.86 -1.22
N ASP A 156 7.72 6.46 -0.05
CA ASP A 156 7.30 5.88 1.23
C ASP A 156 5.93 6.35 1.70
N GLY A 157 5.31 7.30 1.00
CA GLY A 157 4.02 7.88 1.41
C GLY A 157 2.81 7.19 0.79
N MET A 158 1.65 7.38 1.40
CA MET A 158 0.39 6.82 0.94
C MET A 158 -0.78 7.78 1.20
N GLY A 159 -1.94 7.47 0.64
CA GLY A 159 -3.17 8.22 0.89
C GLY A 159 -3.19 9.62 0.31
N GLY A 160 -2.32 9.90 -0.65
CA GLY A 160 -2.25 11.21 -1.29
C GLY A 160 -1.42 12.23 -0.52
N ALA A 161 -0.84 11.84 0.62
CA ALA A 161 -0.01 12.74 1.41
C ALA A 161 1.26 13.10 0.63
N SER A 162 1.58 14.38 0.63
CA SER A 162 2.79 14.93 -0.03
C SER A 162 2.85 14.63 -1.54
N ILE A 163 1.70 14.52 -2.19
CA ILE A 163 1.63 14.43 -3.66
C ILE A 163 1.45 15.83 -4.21
N PHE A 164 2.32 16.21 -5.15
CA PHE A 164 2.29 17.54 -5.74
C PHE A 164 2.20 17.45 -7.27
N ARG A 165 1.33 18.25 -7.85
CA ARG A 165 1.27 18.41 -9.31
C ARG A 165 2.08 19.65 -9.68
N HIS A 166 3.04 19.47 -10.55
CA HIS A 166 3.84 20.58 -11.11
C HIS A 166 3.50 20.76 -12.59
N ARG A 167 3.22 22.02 -12.96
CA ARG A 167 3.04 22.44 -14.38
C ARG A 167 4.15 23.40 -14.77
N ALA A 168 4.75 23.16 -15.86
CA ALA A 168 5.89 23.96 -16.39
C ALA A 168 5.64 25.47 -16.42
N UNK A 169 4.61 25.79 -16.53
CA UNK A 169 4.24 27.15 -16.64
C UNK A 169 4.20 27.88 -15.31
N UNK A 170 4.33 27.22 -14.36
CA UNK A 170 4.31 27.91 -13.13
C UNK A 170 5.73 27.92 -12.56
N UNK A 171 6.29 28.90 -12.52
CA UNK A 171 7.60 29.13 -12.11
C UNK A 171 7.89 28.78 -10.67
N UNK A 172 7.11 28.33 -9.93
CA UNK A 172 7.32 27.99 -8.58
C UNK A 172 7.70 26.56 -8.29
N UNK A 173 8.31 26.16 -9.05
CA UNK A 173 8.64 24.82 -8.93
C UNK A 173 9.63 24.44 -7.91
N UNK A 174 10.34 25.04 -7.76
CA UNK A 174 11.44 24.62 -7.07
C UNK A 174 11.25 24.38 -5.59
N UNK A 175 10.44 24.89 -5.10
CA UNK A 175 10.30 24.77 -3.70
C UNK A 175 9.78 23.44 -3.23
N UNK A 176 9.19 22.91 -3.90
CA UNK A 176 8.62 21.68 -3.57
C UNK A 176 9.61 20.54 -3.62
N UNK A 177 10.46 20.68 -4.30
CA UNK A 177 11.41 19.68 -4.46
C UNK A 177 12.34 19.50 -3.29
N UNK A 178 12.39 20.36 -2.70
CA UNK A 178 13.24 20.32 -1.59
C UNK A 178 12.76 19.50 -0.43
N UNK A 179 11.76 19.40 -0.28
CA UNK A 179 11.23 18.71 0.85
C UNK A 179 11.19 17.23 0.70
N UNK A 180 11.16 16.96 -0.29
CA UNK A 180 11.01 15.56 -0.36
C UNK A 180 12.34 14.91 -0.54
N UNK A 181 12.70 14.50 0.35
CA UNK A 181 13.84 13.71 0.32
C UNK A 181 13.61 12.39 -0.28
N UNK A 182 12.61 12.31 -0.56
CA UNK A 182 12.33 11.06 -1.17
C UNK A 182 12.32 11.20 -2.62
N UNK A 183 12.47 10.43 -3.10
CA UNK A 183 12.48 10.35 -4.42
C UNK A 183 11.21 10.76 -4.93
N UNK A 184 11.17 11.44 -5.53
CA UNK A 184 10.05 11.87 -6.14
C UNK A 184 9.86 11.04 -7.31
N UNK A 185 9.10 10.60 -7.44
CA UNK A 185 8.73 9.92 -8.49
C UNK A 185 7.95 10.79 -9.25
N UNK A 186 8.13 10.97 -10.15
CA UNK A 186 7.55 11.72 -10.92
C UNK A 186 6.84 10.94 -11.76
N UNK A 187 5.98 10.90 -11.70
CA UNK A 187 5.13 10.25 -12.45
C UNK A 187 4.55 11.22 -13.27
N UNK A 188 4.61 11.20 -14.15
CA UNK A 188 4.12 11.84 -14.92
C UNK A 188 2.97 11.43 -15.19
N UNK A 189 2.31 11.64 -14.91
CA UNK A 189 1.17 11.38 -15.11
C UNK A 189 0.65 12.18 -16.02
N ARG A 190 0.63 11.97 -17.26
CA ARG A 190 -0.10 12.62 -18.32
C ARG A 190 -1.54 12.15 -18.32
N HIS A 191 -2.36 12.89 -17.65
CA HIS A 191 -3.81 12.67 -17.68
C HIS A 191 -4.36 13.18 -19.02
N GLN A 192 -4.28 12.33 -20.04
CA GLN A 192 -5.07 12.53 -21.24
C GLN A 192 -6.41 11.85 -21.02
N GLY A 193 -7.40 12.67 -20.79
CA GLY A 193 -8.79 12.25 -20.76
C GLY A 193 -9.43 12.35 -19.38
N ARG A 194 -10.40 13.20 -19.25
CA ARG A 194 -11.38 13.14 -18.18
C ARG A 194 -12.13 11.80 -18.32
N ARG A 195 -12.09 10.98 -17.29
CA ARG A 195 -13.05 9.89 -17.17
C ARG A 195 -14.41 10.53 -16.98
N GLN A 196 -15.21 10.59 -18.01
CA GLN A 196 -16.62 10.96 -17.87
C GLN A 196 -17.38 9.71 -17.46
N ALA A 197 -17.97 9.78 -16.27
CA ALA A 197 -18.96 8.78 -15.88
C ALA A 197 -20.18 8.95 -16.78
N HIS A 198 -20.53 7.90 -17.49
CA HIS A 198 -21.76 7.88 -18.26
C HIS A 198 -22.95 7.78 -17.29
N PRO A 199 -24.11 8.37 -17.64
CA PRO A 199 -25.30 8.29 -16.78
C PRO A 199 -25.74 6.87 -16.42
N ASP A 200 -25.31 5.86 -17.19
CA ASP A 200 -25.64 4.44 -16.97
C ASP A 200 -24.61 3.71 -16.10
N GLY A 201 -23.63 4.43 -15.51
CA GLY A 201 -22.65 3.86 -14.59
C GLY A 201 -21.54 3.04 -15.25
N ARG A 202 -21.43 3.03 -16.55
CA ARG A 202 -20.38 2.27 -17.26
C ARG A 202 -19.16 3.15 -17.51
N TRP A 203 -17.98 2.54 -17.38
CA TRP A 203 -16.72 3.20 -17.68
C TRP A 203 -16.32 2.92 -19.13
N ARG A 204 -16.20 3.96 -19.96
CA ARG A 204 -15.61 3.80 -21.28
C ARG A 204 -14.12 4.09 -21.21
N THR A 205 -13.35 3.15 -21.71
CA THR A 205 -11.92 3.36 -21.95
C THR A 205 -11.76 4.22 -23.20
N SER A 206 -11.03 5.32 -23.09
CA SER A 206 -10.63 6.09 -24.28
C SER A 206 -9.77 5.20 -25.19
N PRO A 207 -9.82 5.41 -26.50
CA PRO A 207 -9.05 4.58 -27.42
C PRO A 207 -7.56 4.64 -27.11
N VAL A 208 -6.95 3.47 -27.12
CA VAL A 208 -5.50 3.29 -26.94
C VAL A 208 -4.79 4.04 -28.09
N LEU A 209 -3.86 4.88 -27.76
CA LEU A 209 -3.03 5.54 -28.76
C LEU A 209 -2.33 4.47 -29.62
N PRO A 210 -2.21 4.68 -30.95
CA PRO A 210 -1.48 3.72 -31.79
C PRO A 210 -0.03 3.57 -31.28
N GLY A 211 0.35 2.33 -31.02
CA GLY A 211 1.70 2.01 -30.55
C GLY A 211 1.81 1.46 -29.13
N ALA A 212 0.71 1.44 -28.35
CA ALA A 212 0.73 0.79 -27.05
C ALA A 212 0.36 -0.68 -27.21
N HIS A 213 1.33 -1.58 -27.07
CA HIS A 213 1.06 -3.01 -27.06
C HIS A 213 0.42 -3.36 -25.71
N PRO A 214 -0.64 -4.17 -25.70
CA PRO A 214 -1.19 -4.67 -24.43
C PRO A 214 -0.14 -5.51 -23.72
N CYS A 215 -0.08 -5.36 -22.41
CA CYS A 215 0.78 -6.16 -21.58
C CYS A 215 0.32 -7.62 -21.70
N ARG A 216 1.12 -8.47 -22.34
CA ARG A 216 0.82 -9.90 -22.42
C ARG A 216 1.23 -10.56 -21.10
N ARG A 217 0.42 -11.48 -20.63
CA ARG A 217 0.68 -12.29 -19.46
C ARG A 217 1.93 -13.18 -19.66
#